data_140e18a8f40ee815693ded40b789431c
#
_entry.id   140e18a8f40ee815693ded40b789431c
#
_cell.length_a   1.000
_cell.length_b   1.000
_cell.length_c   1.000
_cell.angle_alpha   90.00
_cell.angle_beta   90.00
_cell.angle_gamma   90.00
#
_symmetry.space_group_name_H-M   'P 1'
#
loop_
_entity.id
_entity.type
_entity.pdbx_description
1 polymer ?
#
loop_
_entity_poly.entity_id
_entity_poly.type
_entity_poly.pdbx_seq_one_letter_code
_entity_poly.pdbx_strand_id
1 'polypeptide(L)'
;MRKLINSLVFVALVVTSTNAYSYDSEPEIFIDELVKDAIGTLSDKNISKADKKKKIEIIALENVDIDALGMYTLGSVRKTLDQDSLKKYKSLFEKYFLKSLTSRLTDYSDQKFEIIGSDQKSETYTIVNSKIVESSSQPEIKINWRVYTKNPAKPLIRDLVVEGLSLAKTQKEEFASILNSNNNDINILFLKLEEFINN
;
A
#
# COMPACT_ATOMS: atom_id res chain seq x y z
N MET A 1 -55.29 41.16 -10.25
CA MET A 1 -53.96 41.38 -9.65
C MET A 1 -53.44 40.03 -9.15
N ARG A 2 -52.62 39.38 -9.97
CA ARG A 2 -52.00 38.03 -9.65
C ARG A 2 -50.65 38.29 -9.03
N LYS A 3 -50.48 37.87 -7.76
CA LYS A 3 -49.19 37.89 -7.08
C LYS A 3 -48.44 36.60 -7.45
N LEU A 4 -47.33 36.72 -8.18
CA LEU A 4 -46.33 35.68 -8.40
C LEU A 4 -45.44 35.58 -7.15
N ILE A 5 -45.51 34.43 -6.49
CA ILE A 5 -44.60 34.09 -5.40
C ILE A 5 -43.43 33.36 -6.03
N ASN A 6 -42.27 34.01 -6.12
CA ASN A 6 -41.00 33.38 -6.49
C ASN A 6 -40.50 32.55 -5.30
N SER A 7 -40.60 31.23 -5.43
CA SER A 7 -39.97 30.28 -4.48
C SER A 7 -38.51 30.08 -4.88
N LEU A 8 -37.63 30.71 -4.13
CA LEU A 8 -36.18 30.53 -4.26
C LEU A 8 -35.79 29.21 -3.58
N VAL A 9 -35.57 28.16 -4.36
CA VAL A 9 -35.04 26.88 -3.85
C VAL A 9 -33.55 27.04 -3.65
N PHE A 10 -33.12 27.15 -2.40
CA PHE A 10 -31.72 27.16 -1.99
C PHE A 10 -31.20 25.72 -1.97
N VAL A 11 -30.55 25.29 -3.05
CA VAL A 11 -29.84 24.00 -3.07
C VAL A 11 -28.58 24.17 -2.27
N ALA A 12 -28.57 23.70 -1.02
CA ALA A 12 -27.38 23.61 -0.21
C ALA A 12 -26.48 22.47 -0.77
N LEU A 13 -25.43 22.86 -1.49
CA LEU A 13 -24.37 21.94 -1.92
C LEU A 13 -23.60 21.50 -0.67
N VAL A 14 -23.91 20.32 -0.15
CA VAL A 14 -23.10 19.69 0.90
C VAL A 14 -21.81 19.20 0.25
N VAL A 15 -20.77 20.03 0.32
CA VAL A 15 -19.40 19.62 -0.03
C VAL A 15 -18.91 18.69 1.07
N THR A 16 -19.05 17.39 0.85
CA THR A 16 -18.38 16.40 1.69
C THR A 16 -16.90 16.48 1.36
N SER A 17 -16.13 17.19 2.18
CA SER A 17 -14.68 17.14 2.15
C SER A 17 -14.25 15.71 2.49
N THR A 18 -13.87 14.92 1.49
CA THR A 18 -13.09 13.71 1.69
C THR A 18 -11.75 14.15 2.23
N ASN A 19 -11.45 13.84 3.49
CA ASN A 19 -10.12 13.98 4.02
C ASN A 19 -9.21 13.01 3.25
N ALA A 20 -8.59 13.49 2.19
CA ALA A 20 -7.46 12.81 1.58
C ALA A 20 -6.30 12.91 2.59
N TYR A 21 -5.74 11.77 3.00
CA TYR A 21 -4.53 11.72 3.81
C TYR A 21 -3.38 12.27 2.93
N SER A 22 -3.06 13.54 3.10
CA SER A 22 -1.92 14.16 2.41
C SER A 22 -0.77 14.24 3.40
N TYR A 23 0.19 13.32 3.27
CA TYR A 23 1.45 13.34 4.00
C TYR A 23 2.44 14.32 3.35
N ASP A 24 3.51 14.66 4.07
CA ASP A 24 4.57 15.53 3.54
C ASP A 24 5.23 14.94 2.28
N SER A 25 5.79 15.79 1.46
CA SER A 25 6.45 15.39 0.22
C SER A 25 7.93 15.01 0.41
N GLU A 26 8.51 15.35 1.56
CA GLU A 26 9.87 14.97 1.93
C GLU A 26 9.87 13.51 2.39
N PRO A 27 10.71 12.62 1.80
CA PRO A 27 10.61 11.16 2.01
C PRO A 27 10.70 10.68 3.45
N GLU A 28 11.53 11.29 4.29
CA GLU A 28 11.64 10.90 5.70
C GLU A 28 10.39 11.29 6.49
N ILE A 29 9.89 12.52 6.27
CA ILE A 29 8.67 13.01 6.93
C ILE A 29 7.46 12.19 6.44
N PHE A 30 7.39 11.93 5.13
CA PHE A 30 6.36 11.09 4.51
C PHE A 30 6.25 9.72 5.21
N ILE A 31 7.37 9.01 5.37
CA ILE A 31 7.37 7.69 6.01
C ILE A 31 7.07 7.78 7.49
N ASP A 32 7.59 8.79 8.19
CA ASP A 32 7.34 8.99 9.63
C ASP A 32 5.86 9.25 9.91
N GLU A 33 5.24 10.16 9.16
CA GLU A 33 3.81 10.48 9.28
C GLU A 33 2.92 9.28 8.94
N LEU A 34 3.20 8.61 7.82
CA LEU A 34 2.45 7.44 7.37
C LEU A 34 2.49 6.29 8.40
N VAL A 35 3.67 6.00 8.94
CA VAL A 35 3.82 4.92 9.93
C VAL A 35 3.16 5.31 11.25
N LYS A 36 3.28 6.57 11.70
CA LYS A 36 2.60 7.06 12.91
C LYS A 36 1.08 6.94 12.79
N ASP A 37 0.52 7.30 11.62
CA ASP A 37 -0.93 7.17 11.37
C ASP A 37 -1.37 5.70 11.33
N ALA A 38 -0.60 4.84 10.70
CA ALA A 38 -0.86 3.39 10.67
C ALA A 38 -0.82 2.79 12.10
N ILE A 39 0.21 3.09 12.89
CA ILE A 39 0.34 2.63 14.28
C ILE A 39 -0.81 3.19 15.13
N GLY A 40 -1.11 4.49 15.02
CA GLY A 40 -2.23 5.12 15.72
C GLY A 40 -3.57 4.46 15.40
N THR A 41 -3.80 4.14 14.13
CA THR A 41 -4.99 3.39 13.68
C THR A 41 -5.04 1.98 14.29
N LEU A 42 -3.94 1.25 14.30
CA LEU A 42 -3.88 -0.13 14.80
C LEU A 42 -4.03 -0.19 16.33
N SER A 43 -3.46 0.78 17.05
CA SER A 43 -3.50 0.85 18.52
C SER A 43 -4.80 1.42 19.09
N ASP A 44 -5.63 2.10 18.29
CA ASP A 44 -6.90 2.67 18.76
C ASP A 44 -7.87 1.59 19.21
N LYS A 45 -8.21 1.58 20.50
CA LYS A 45 -9.12 0.61 21.12
C LYS A 45 -10.60 0.91 20.87
N ASN A 46 -10.93 2.10 20.34
CA ASN A 46 -12.29 2.57 20.15
C ASN A 46 -12.87 2.21 18.79
N ILE A 47 -12.05 1.74 17.85
CA ILE A 47 -12.51 1.33 16.51
C ILE A 47 -12.42 -0.17 16.32
N SER A 48 -13.37 -0.71 15.54
CA SER A 48 -13.45 -2.14 15.27
C SER A 48 -12.28 -2.66 14.42
N LYS A 49 -11.99 -3.97 14.48
CA LYS A 49 -10.98 -4.58 13.59
C LYS A 49 -11.30 -4.34 12.11
N ALA A 50 -12.58 -4.34 11.74
CA ALA A 50 -13.00 -4.08 10.37
C ALA A 50 -12.70 -2.64 9.93
N ASP A 51 -12.92 -1.66 10.82
CA ASP A 51 -12.61 -0.26 10.53
C ASP A 51 -11.10 0.01 10.50
N LYS A 52 -10.32 -0.63 11.39
CA LYS A 52 -8.85 -0.61 11.32
C LYS A 52 -8.36 -1.11 9.97
N LYS A 53 -8.84 -2.29 9.57
CA LYS A 53 -8.52 -2.88 8.27
C LYS A 53 -8.81 -1.92 7.13
N LYS A 54 -10.02 -1.34 7.09
CA LYS A 54 -10.43 -0.39 6.06
C LYS A 54 -9.55 0.86 6.01
N LYS A 55 -9.18 1.42 7.18
CA LYS A 55 -8.29 2.58 7.24
C LYS A 55 -6.89 2.25 6.71
N ILE A 56 -6.31 1.10 7.09
CA ILE A 56 -5.01 0.65 6.59
C ILE A 56 -5.06 0.39 5.07
N GLU A 57 -6.15 -0.16 4.54
CA GLU A 57 -6.33 -0.32 3.10
C GLU A 57 -6.34 1.03 2.36
N ILE A 58 -7.01 2.05 2.92
CA ILE A 58 -7.02 3.41 2.34
C ILE A 58 -5.60 3.99 2.37
N ILE A 59 -4.89 3.93 3.50
CA ILE A 59 -3.50 4.38 3.60
C ILE A 59 -2.63 3.71 2.53
N ALA A 60 -2.78 2.40 2.35
CA ALA A 60 -2.00 1.66 1.36
C ALA A 60 -2.35 2.05 -0.09
N LEU A 61 -3.63 2.16 -0.43
CA LEU A 61 -4.10 2.55 -1.76
C LEU A 61 -3.61 3.94 -2.18
N GLU A 62 -3.50 4.86 -1.24
CA GLU A 62 -3.08 6.24 -1.51
C GLU A 62 -1.55 6.40 -1.59
N ASN A 63 -0.79 5.55 -0.89
CA ASN A 63 0.64 5.78 -0.65
C ASN A 63 1.58 4.68 -1.17
N VAL A 64 1.04 3.56 -1.66
CA VAL A 64 1.82 2.50 -2.30
C VAL A 64 1.56 2.48 -3.81
N ASP A 65 2.60 2.41 -4.62
CA ASP A 65 2.49 2.22 -6.07
C ASP A 65 2.16 0.74 -6.39
N ILE A 66 0.92 0.32 -6.04
CA ILE A 66 0.47 -1.07 -6.14
C ILE A 66 0.52 -1.55 -7.59
N ASP A 67 0.22 -0.69 -8.56
CA ASP A 67 0.30 -1.01 -9.98
C ASP A 67 1.74 -1.33 -10.40
N ALA A 68 2.71 -0.47 -10.06
CA ALA A 68 4.11 -0.71 -10.38
C ALA A 68 4.65 -1.95 -9.67
N LEU A 69 4.24 -2.16 -8.40
CA LEU A 69 4.60 -3.33 -7.62
C LEU A 69 4.08 -4.61 -8.27
N GLY A 70 2.80 -4.64 -8.65
CA GLY A 70 2.19 -5.76 -9.35
C GLY A 70 2.88 -6.07 -10.67
N MET A 71 3.15 -5.04 -11.48
CA MET A 71 3.87 -5.23 -12.74
C MET A 71 5.31 -5.73 -12.54
N TYR A 72 5.97 -5.34 -11.44
CA TYR A 72 7.29 -5.86 -11.08
C TYR A 72 7.23 -7.34 -10.68
N THR A 73 6.26 -7.74 -9.87
CA THR A 73 6.11 -9.13 -9.39
C THR A 73 5.73 -10.10 -10.50
N LEU A 74 5.03 -9.64 -11.54
CA LEU A 74 4.72 -10.45 -12.72
C LEU A 74 5.95 -10.75 -13.61
N GLY A 75 7.04 -10.01 -13.43
CA GLY A 75 8.32 -10.23 -14.11
C GLY A 75 8.22 -10.10 -15.64
N SER A 76 8.88 -11.03 -16.38
CA SER A 76 8.91 -11.01 -17.85
C SER A 76 7.58 -11.41 -18.49
N VAL A 77 6.77 -12.21 -17.80
CA VAL A 77 5.47 -12.69 -18.31
C VAL A 77 4.52 -11.54 -18.66
N ARG A 78 4.62 -10.39 -17.96
CA ARG A 78 3.84 -9.18 -18.31
C ARG A 78 3.97 -8.73 -19.77
N LYS A 79 5.06 -9.12 -20.48
CA LYS A 79 5.30 -8.74 -21.87
C LYS A 79 4.57 -9.62 -22.87
N THR A 80 4.10 -10.78 -22.46
CA THR A 80 3.43 -11.78 -23.30
C THR A 80 1.92 -11.80 -23.11
N LEU A 81 1.41 -11.09 -22.07
CA LEU A 81 -0.02 -11.04 -21.78
C LEU A 81 -0.75 -10.01 -22.65
N ASP A 82 -1.97 -10.33 -23.00
CA ASP A 82 -2.92 -9.38 -23.58
C ASP A 82 -3.42 -8.36 -22.55
N GLN A 83 -4.12 -7.33 -23.00
CA GLN A 83 -4.60 -6.25 -22.17
C GLN A 83 -5.64 -6.69 -21.11
N ASP A 84 -6.49 -7.66 -21.47
CA ASP A 84 -7.53 -8.17 -20.58
C ASP A 84 -6.92 -8.97 -19.42
N SER A 85 -5.95 -9.83 -19.74
CA SER A 85 -5.16 -10.58 -18.75
C SER A 85 -4.38 -9.63 -17.82
N LEU A 86 -3.76 -8.58 -18.35
CA LEU A 86 -3.07 -7.56 -17.56
C LEU A 86 -4.04 -6.81 -16.63
N LYS A 87 -5.21 -6.45 -17.13
CA LYS A 87 -6.25 -5.79 -16.32
C LYS A 87 -6.77 -6.70 -15.21
N LYS A 88 -7.04 -7.98 -15.53
CA LYS A 88 -7.44 -8.99 -14.55
C LYS A 88 -6.36 -9.16 -13.48
N TYR A 89 -5.09 -9.30 -13.89
CA TYR A 89 -3.97 -9.42 -12.97
C TYR A 89 -3.88 -8.24 -12.00
N LYS A 90 -3.92 -7.00 -12.50
CA LYS A 90 -3.85 -5.80 -11.64
C LYS A 90 -4.95 -5.78 -10.58
N SER A 91 -6.19 -6.09 -10.97
CA SER A 91 -7.31 -6.15 -10.03
C SER A 91 -7.15 -7.26 -8.98
N LEU A 92 -6.65 -8.43 -9.37
CA LEU A 92 -6.38 -9.52 -8.43
C LEU A 92 -5.19 -9.21 -7.53
N PHE A 93 -4.13 -8.63 -8.07
CA PHE A 93 -2.94 -8.28 -7.31
C PHE A 93 -3.25 -7.21 -6.24
N GLU A 94 -4.03 -6.18 -6.57
CA GLU A 94 -4.45 -5.16 -5.59
C GLU A 94 -5.18 -5.80 -4.41
N LYS A 95 -6.18 -6.64 -4.67
CA LYS A 95 -6.93 -7.35 -3.62
C LYS A 95 -6.04 -8.28 -2.78
N TYR A 96 -5.16 -9.03 -3.44
CA TYR A 96 -4.17 -9.88 -2.81
C TYR A 96 -3.25 -9.08 -1.90
N PHE A 97 -2.70 -7.98 -2.41
CA PHE A 97 -1.79 -7.10 -1.68
C PHE A 97 -2.47 -6.54 -0.42
N LEU A 98 -3.65 -5.95 -0.56
CA LEU A 98 -4.39 -5.36 0.56
C LEU A 98 -4.74 -6.41 1.62
N LYS A 99 -5.17 -7.60 1.21
CA LYS A 99 -5.44 -8.70 2.14
C LYS A 99 -4.18 -9.19 2.84
N SER A 100 -3.09 -9.38 2.09
CA SER A 100 -1.79 -9.79 2.66
C SER A 100 -1.26 -8.77 3.67
N LEU A 101 -1.35 -7.48 3.34
CA LEU A 101 -0.96 -6.39 4.22
C LEU A 101 -1.78 -6.40 5.52
N THR A 102 -3.09 -6.39 5.41
CA THR A 102 -4.00 -6.28 6.58
C THR A 102 -3.99 -7.52 7.45
N SER A 103 -3.81 -8.72 6.89
CA SER A 103 -3.71 -9.95 7.68
C SER A 103 -2.47 -10.01 8.57
N ARG A 104 -1.40 -9.31 8.21
CA ARG A 104 -0.13 -9.25 8.97
C ARG A 104 -0.09 -8.12 10.00
N LEU A 105 -0.84 -7.05 9.77
CA LEU A 105 -0.80 -5.85 10.62
C LEU A 105 -1.77 -5.88 11.80
N THR A 106 -2.73 -6.80 11.83
CA THR A 106 -3.75 -6.83 12.90
C THR A 106 -3.22 -7.16 14.29
N ASP A 107 -2.00 -7.67 14.38
CA ASP A 107 -1.35 -8.07 15.65
C ASP A 107 -0.33 -7.02 16.17
N TYR A 108 -0.21 -5.87 15.49
CA TYR A 108 0.68 -4.79 15.86
C TYR A 108 -0.02 -3.83 16.83
N SER A 109 0.55 -3.59 18.02
CA SER A 109 -0.09 -2.67 18.97
C SER A 109 0.83 -1.64 19.64
N ASP A 110 2.07 -1.94 19.98
CA ASP A 110 2.84 -1.06 20.88
C ASP A 110 4.32 -0.89 20.44
N GLN A 111 4.62 -1.04 19.16
CA GLN A 111 6.01 -0.98 18.69
C GLN A 111 6.45 0.45 18.46
N LYS A 112 7.62 0.77 19.00
CA LYS A 112 8.27 2.06 18.77
C LYS A 112 9.00 2.02 17.43
N PHE A 113 8.65 2.96 16.56
CA PHE A 113 9.27 3.15 15.23
C PHE A 113 10.17 4.39 15.26
N GLU A 114 11.32 4.30 14.62
CA GLU A 114 12.29 5.41 14.51
C GLU A 114 12.84 5.48 13.08
N ILE A 115 12.83 6.69 12.50
CA ILE A 115 13.58 7.00 11.29
C ILE A 115 15.07 7.12 11.66
N ILE A 116 15.93 6.49 10.87
CA ILE A 116 17.39 6.57 11.04
C ILE A 116 18.00 7.61 10.11
N GLY A 117 17.38 7.83 8.95
CA GLY A 117 17.80 8.76 7.91
C GLY A 117 17.44 8.25 6.53
N SER A 118 17.87 8.96 5.50
CA SER A 118 17.60 8.58 4.12
C SER A 118 18.84 8.63 3.23
N ASP A 119 18.74 7.98 2.07
CA ASP A 119 19.78 7.91 1.05
C ASP A 119 19.13 8.09 -0.33
N GLN A 120 19.28 9.29 -0.89
CA GLN A 120 18.79 9.60 -2.24
C GLN A 120 19.64 8.89 -3.28
N LYS A 121 19.08 7.93 -3.98
CA LYS A 121 19.75 7.13 -5.00
C LYS A 121 19.69 7.75 -6.39
N SER A 122 18.66 8.56 -6.65
CA SER A 122 18.49 9.36 -7.87
C SER A 122 17.52 10.51 -7.62
N GLU A 123 17.30 11.38 -8.61
CA GLU A 123 16.31 12.47 -8.55
C GLU A 123 14.89 12.00 -8.22
N THR A 124 14.58 10.75 -8.53
CA THR A 124 13.21 10.19 -8.37
C THR A 124 13.14 8.99 -7.45
N TYR A 125 14.20 8.74 -6.66
CA TYR A 125 14.26 7.54 -5.86
C TYR A 125 15.09 7.72 -4.59
N THR A 126 14.46 7.54 -3.46
CA THR A 126 15.08 7.65 -2.13
C THR A 126 14.83 6.38 -1.32
N ILE A 127 15.82 5.94 -0.56
CA ILE A 127 15.68 4.91 0.45
C ILE A 127 15.60 5.60 1.80
N VAL A 128 14.47 5.46 2.50
CA VAL A 128 14.33 5.88 3.89
C VAL A 128 14.65 4.69 4.78
N ASN A 129 15.59 4.88 5.70
CA ASN A 129 16.03 3.87 6.64
C ASN A 129 15.33 4.08 7.99
N SER A 130 14.77 3.01 8.52
CA SER A 130 14.06 3.02 9.79
C SER A 130 14.26 1.73 10.56
N LYS A 131 13.81 1.71 11.79
CA LYS A 131 13.79 0.52 12.63
C LYS A 131 12.57 0.48 13.53
N ILE A 132 12.16 -0.75 13.84
CA ILE A 132 11.35 -1.04 15.01
C ILE A 132 12.34 -1.24 16.16
N VAL A 133 12.16 -0.47 17.22
CA VAL A 133 13.09 -0.48 18.36
C VAL A 133 12.94 -1.77 19.16
N GLU A 134 14.06 -2.31 19.59
CA GLU A 134 14.09 -3.48 20.47
C GLU A 134 13.20 -3.26 21.72
N SER A 135 12.47 -4.30 22.08
CA SER A 135 11.70 -4.36 23.33
C SER A 135 12.01 -5.66 24.07
N SER A 136 11.51 -5.78 25.31
CA SER A 136 11.69 -7.02 26.10
C SER A 136 11.13 -8.28 25.43
N SER A 137 10.26 -8.13 24.44
CA SER A 137 9.57 -9.22 23.72
C SER A 137 10.00 -9.41 22.27
N GLN A 138 10.73 -8.42 21.69
CA GLN A 138 11.08 -8.46 20.26
C GLN A 138 12.45 -7.82 20.00
N PRO A 139 13.30 -8.42 19.12
CA PRO A 139 14.54 -7.81 18.68
C PRO A 139 14.29 -6.53 17.84
N GLU A 140 15.34 -5.72 17.67
CA GLU A 140 15.33 -4.64 16.67
C GLU A 140 15.08 -5.21 15.27
N ILE A 141 14.23 -4.54 14.49
CA ILE A 141 13.95 -4.92 13.09
C ILE A 141 14.24 -3.71 12.20
N LYS A 142 15.15 -3.86 11.25
CA LYS A 142 15.50 -2.83 10.27
C LYS A 142 14.56 -2.88 9.08
N ILE A 143 14.05 -1.70 8.69
CA ILE A 143 13.15 -1.53 7.54
C ILE A 143 13.69 -0.42 6.66
N ASN A 144 13.93 -0.72 5.37
CA ASN A 144 14.28 0.26 4.36
C ASN A 144 13.08 0.42 3.41
N TRP A 145 12.59 1.65 3.31
CA TRP A 145 11.47 2.02 2.46
C TRP A 145 11.99 2.55 1.13
N ARG A 146 11.59 1.94 0.04
CA ARG A 146 11.93 2.39 -1.31
C ARG A 146 10.87 3.36 -1.79
N VAL A 147 11.17 4.66 -1.70
CA VAL A 147 10.24 5.75 -2.01
C VAL A 147 10.54 6.30 -3.40
N TYR A 148 9.50 6.39 -4.24
CA TYR A 148 9.55 6.95 -5.57
C TYR A 148 8.97 8.35 -5.58
N THR A 149 9.76 9.33 -6.03
CA THR A 149 9.50 10.77 -5.91
C THR A 149 9.41 11.49 -7.27
N LYS A 150 9.07 10.76 -8.36
CA LYS A 150 8.93 11.38 -9.68
C LYS A 150 7.87 12.48 -9.68
N ASN A 151 6.79 12.31 -8.92
CA ASN A 151 5.90 13.40 -8.56
C ASN A 151 6.27 13.86 -7.15
N PRO A 152 6.99 14.98 -6.99
CA PRO A 152 7.42 15.45 -5.68
C PRO A 152 6.27 15.72 -4.72
N ALA A 153 5.11 16.13 -5.24
CA ALA A 153 3.93 16.40 -4.42
C ALA A 153 3.20 15.12 -3.94
N LYS A 154 3.59 13.94 -4.44
CA LYS A 154 2.97 12.66 -4.08
C LYS A 154 3.99 11.54 -4.16
N PRO A 155 4.85 11.38 -3.14
CA PRO A 155 5.75 10.24 -3.05
C PRO A 155 4.96 8.94 -2.90
N LEU A 156 5.50 7.84 -3.44
CA LEU A 156 4.86 6.51 -3.39
C LEU A 156 5.87 5.46 -2.95
N ILE A 157 5.46 4.55 -2.09
CA ILE A 157 6.26 3.39 -1.69
C ILE A 157 6.22 2.35 -2.81
N ARG A 158 7.38 1.84 -3.23
CA ARG A 158 7.51 0.78 -4.26
C ARG A 158 8.08 -0.52 -3.74
N ASP A 159 8.66 -0.55 -2.55
CA ASP A 159 9.14 -1.76 -1.90
C ASP A 159 9.46 -1.50 -0.43
N LEU A 160 9.42 -2.56 0.34
CA LEU A 160 9.94 -2.65 1.69
C LEU A 160 11.05 -3.70 1.74
N VAL A 161 12.18 -3.35 2.32
CA VAL A 161 13.27 -4.28 2.59
C VAL A 161 13.37 -4.46 4.09
N VAL A 162 12.95 -5.63 4.57
CA VAL A 162 12.94 -5.97 5.99
C VAL A 162 14.10 -6.92 6.27
N GLU A 163 14.99 -6.54 7.18
CA GLU A 163 16.20 -7.32 7.49
C GLU A 163 17.01 -7.74 6.24
N GLY A 164 17.11 -6.82 5.26
CA GLY A 164 17.81 -7.06 4.00
C GLY A 164 17.00 -7.83 2.93
N LEU A 165 15.81 -8.30 3.24
CA LEU A 165 14.93 -9.04 2.31
C LEU A 165 13.91 -8.09 1.67
N SER A 166 14.00 -7.89 0.36
CA SER A 166 13.00 -7.13 -0.42
C SER A 166 11.71 -7.94 -0.54
N LEU A 167 10.60 -7.37 -0.03
CA LEU A 167 9.30 -8.04 -0.10
C LEU A 167 8.81 -8.15 -1.55
N ALA A 168 9.04 -7.11 -2.36
CA ALA A 168 8.70 -7.13 -3.79
C ALA A 168 9.49 -8.22 -4.56
N LYS A 169 10.79 -8.37 -4.26
CA LYS A 169 11.61 -9.40 -4.90
C LYS A 169 11.15 -10.80 -4.50
N THR A 170 10.92 -11.04 -3.22
CA THR A 170 10.42 -12.32 -2.70
C THR A 170 9.10 -12.69 -3.38
N GLN A 171 8.16 -11.76 -3.45
CA GLN A 171 6.87 -12.01 -4.11
C GLN A 171 7.02 -12.30 -5.61
N LYS A 172 7.94 -11.60 -6.28
CA LYS A 172 8.26 -11.89 -7.69
C LYS A 172 8.81 -13.31 -7.86
N GLU A 173 9.69 -13.77 -6.98
CA GLU A 173 10.27 -15.10 -7.02
C GLU A 173 9.20 -16.19 -6.76
N GLU A 174 8.29 -15.96 -5.83
CA GLU A 174 7.13 -16.83 -5.58
C GLU A 174 6.23 -16.97 -6.82
N PHE A 175 5.85 -15.84 -7.44
CA PHE A 175 5.02 -15.87 -8.64
C PHE A 175 5.73 -16.50 -9.84
N ALA A 176 7.03 -16.22 -9.98
CA ALA A 176 7.84 -16.87 -11.01
C ALA A 176 7.91 -18.39 -10.80
N SER A 177 8.01 -18.87 -9.57
CA SER A 177 7.98 -20.29 -9.25
C SER A 177 6.66 -20.95 -9.65
N ILE A 178 5.52 -20.30 -9.32
CA ILE A 178 4.18 -20.79 -9.73
C ILE A 178 4.07 -20.86 -11.25
N LEU A 179 4.45 -19.80 -11.95
CA LEU A 179 4.36 -19.74 -13.41
C LEU A 179 5.27 -20.75 -14.10
N ASN A 180 6.55 -20.83 -13.69
CA ASN A 180 7.51 -21.77 -14.28
C ASN A 180 7.08 -23.23 -14.10
N SER A 181 6.50 -23.58 -12.94
CA SER A 181 6.01 -24.94 -12.66
C SER A 181 4.74 -25.29 -13.46
N ASN A 182 4.11 -24.31 -14.12
CA ASN A 182 2.85 -24.48 -14.85
C ASN A 182 2.93 -23.92 -16.28
N ASN A 183 4.05 -24.09 -16.96
CA ASN A 183 4.27 -23.70 -18.37
C ASN A 183 3.98 -22.21 -18.65
N ASN A 184 4.17 -21.33 -17.66
CA ASN A 184 3.82 -19.91 -17.67
C ASN A 184 2.33 -19.63 -17.92
N ASP A 185 1.44 -20.57 -17.56
CA ASP A 185 0.00 -20.33 -17.63
C ASP A 185 -0.43 -19.34 -16.55
N ILE A 186 -0.79 -18.14 -17.00
CA ILE A 186 -1.23 -17.04 -16.12
C ILE A 186 -2.52 -17.38 -15.36
N ASN A 187 -3.38 -18.26 -15.89
CA ASN A 187 -4.62 -18.64 -15.25
C ASN A 187 -4.38 -19.37 -13.93
N ILE A 188 -3.29 -20.12 -13.82
CA ILE A 188 -2.91 -20.77 -12.56
C ILE A 188 -2.54 -19.73 -11.50
N LEU A 189 -1.83 -18.66 -11.88
CA LEU A 189 -1.55 -17.57 -10.95
C LEU A 189 -2.85 -16.85 -10.53
N PHE A 190 -3.77 -16.60 -11.47
CA PHE A 190 -5.08 -16.03 -11.15
C PHE A 190 -5.84 -16.87 -10.12
N LEU A 191 -5.90 -18.18 -10.32
CA LEU A 191 -6.55 -19.11 -9.38
C LEU A 191 -5.90 -19.04 -7.98
N LYS A 192 -4.57 -19.00 -7.91
CA LYS A 192 -3.86 -18.88 -6.63
C LYS A 192 -4.13 -17.57 -5.90
N LEU A 193 -4.19 -16.46 -6.65
CA LEU A 193 -4.56 -15.16 -6.09
C LEU A 193 -6.01 -15.16 -5.60
N GLU A 194 -6.95 -15.67 -6.40
CA GLU A 194 -8.37 -15.80 -6.04
C GLU A 194 -8.55 -16.71 -4.81
N GLU A 195 -7.86 -17.84 -4.74
CA GLU A 195 -7.84 -18.72 -3.57
C GLU A 195 -7.42 -17.96 -2.30
N PHE A 196 -6.30 -17.24 -2.36
CA PHE A 196 -5.81 -16.45 -1.22
C PHE A 196 -6.79 -15.34 -0.83
N ILE A 197 -7.40 -14.66 -1.80
CA ILE A 197 -8.34 -13.56 -1.54
C ILE A 197 -9.61 -14.07 -0.84
N ASN A 198 -10.08 -15.28 -1.14
CA ASN A 198 -11.35 -15.83 -0.65
C ASN A 198 -11.23 -16.61 0.67
N ASN A 199 -10.03 -17.06 1.04
CA ASN A 199 -9.76 -17.76 2.32
C ASN A 199 -9.47 -16.79 3.46
#